data_48a6dcbb954097c67844c4150ecec9e0
#
_entry.id   48a6dcbb954097c67844c4150ecec9e0
#
_cell.length_a   1.000
_cell.length_b   1.000
_cell.length_c   1.000
_cell.angle_alpha   90.00
_cell.angle_beta   90.00
_cell.angle_gamma   90.00
#
_symmetry.space_group_name_H-M   'P 1'
#
loop_
_entity.id
_entity.type
_entity.pdbx_description
1 polymer ?
#
loop_
_entity_poly.entity_id
_entity_poly.type
_entity_poly.pdbx_seq_one_letter_code
_entity_poly.pdbx_strand_id
1 'polypeptide(L)'
;LVGRTLAGVERRGHFMRFALDADLVVVVNAMLVGRYRLVAPGSEPAPERGERGERGERGERGKKDPRSLALAMVFEGGPELQYLDDKRMGKVYVARAADEAGIPIYGQLGADVLSPAFTRDAFAALIARRRDQVRAFLMDKRALASIGNAYADEILFAAGIHPKTFCNKLPPEEIDALHTAIGRVLGDAIAEIRRRDEPIEVKVRDFLKVRGRDGKPCVVCGTTIRAVRVGDGDACFCPHCQRETRKLFVNWTRLNDGPAADPPASTPKEKSRRPSRH
;
A
#
# COMPACT_ATOMS: atom_id res chain seq x y z
N LEU A 1 28.15 -14.85 8.23
CA LEU A 1 27.95 -14.90 6.77
C LEU A 1 29.23 -14.49 5.99
N VAL A 2 30.30 -14.11 6.69
CA VAL A 2 31.57 -13.72 6.05
C VAL A 2 32.17 -14.93 5.30
N GLY A 3 32.72 -14.68 4.11
CA GLY A 3 33.30 -15.72 3.26
C GLY A 3 32.28 -16.58 2.51
N ARG A 4 31.00 -16.20 2.50
CA ARG A 4 29.95 -16.88 1.74
C ARG A 4 29.77 -16.28 0.38
N THR A 5 29.41 -17.12 -0.58
CA THR A 5 29.11 -16.68 -1.96
C THR A 5 27.61 -16.43 -2.13
N LEU A 6 27.24 -15.29 -2.72
CA LEU A 6 25.88 -14.99 -3.13
C LEU A 6 25.56 -15.79 -4.41
N ALA A 7 24.66 -16.77 -4.30
CA ALA A 7 24.23 -17.61 -5.41
C ALA A 7 23.09 -17.01 -6.23
N GLY A 8 22.23 -16.18 -5.59
CA GLY A 8 21.11 -15.56 -6.28
C GLY A 8 20.30 -14.60 -5.41
N VAL A 9 19.53 -13.75 -6.08
CA VAL A 9 18.59 -12.79 -5.44
C VAL A 9 17.23 -12.99 -6.07
N GLU A 10 16.23 -13.20 -5.22
CA GLU A 10 14.84 -13.44 -5.63
C GLU A 10 13.88 -12.56 -4.87
N ARG A 11 12.78 -12.17 -5.53
CA ARG A 11 11.63 -11.57 -4.87
C ARG A 11 10.57 -12.65 -4.59
N ARG A 12 10.09 -12.72 -3.37
CA ARG A 12 8.92 -13.52 -3.01
C ARG A 12 7.92 -12.65 -2.23
N GLY A 13 6.83 -12.25 -2.87
CA GLY A 13 5.90 -11.29 -2.30
C GLY A 13 6.57 -9.94 -2.02
N HIS A 14 6.56 -9.52 -0.76
CA HIS A 14 7.22 -8.30 -0.29
C HIS A 14 8.63 -8.55 0.27
N PHE A 15 9.13 -9.75 0.16
CA PHE A 15 10.44 -10.13 0.66
C PHE A 15 11.47 -10.19 -0.46
N MET A 16 12.69 -9.81 -0.12
CA MET A 16 13.91 -10.12 -0.91
C MET A 16 14.60 -11.32 -0.27
N ARG A 17 14.89 -12.32 -1.06
CA ARG A 17 15.61 -13.53 -0.66
C ARG A 17 16.96 -13.52 -1.32
N PHE A 18 18.00 -13.59 -0.52
CA PHE A 18 19.40 -13.71 -0.95
C PHE A 18 19.85 -15.14 -0.64
N ALA A 19 20.03 -15.93 -1.68
CA ALA A 19 20.54 -17.30 -1.55
C ALA A 19 22.07 -17.25 -1.46
N LEU A 20 22.62 -17.88 -0.45
CA LEU A 20 24.05 -18.04 -0.25
C LEU A 20 24.43 -19.49 -0.44
N ASP A 21 25.74 -19.77 -0.58
CA ASP A 21 26.27 -21.13 -0.52
C ASP A 21 25.99 -21.79 0.85
N ALA A 22 26.28 -23.07 0.97
CA ALA A 22 26.06 -23.88 2.18
C ALA A 22 24.61 -23.84 2.70
N ASP A 23 23.62 -23.76 1.78
CA ASP A 23 22.17 -23.76 2.06
C ASP A 23 21.72 -22.66 3.01
N LEU A 24 22.39 -21.53 3.00
CA LEU A 24 22.01 -20.36 3.78
C LEU A 24 21.17 -19.37 2.96
N VAL A 25 20.21 -18.74 3.60
CA VAL A 25 19.40 -17.67 3.02
C VAL A 25 19.33 -16.48 3.95
N VAL A 26 19.38 -15.28 3.38
CA VAL A 26 19.00 -14.03 4.06
C VAL A 26 17.69 -13.55 3.47
N VAL A 27 16.68 -13.38 4.30
CA VAL A 27 15.35 -12.94 3.88
C VAL A 27 15.03 -11.61 4.53
N VAL A 28 14.76 -10.59 3.72
CA VAL A 28 14.51 -9.22 4.17
C VAL A 28 13.11 -8.78 3.79
N ASN A 29 12.33 -8.34 4.78
CA ASN A 29 11.07 -7.63 4.57
C ASN A 29 11.27 -6.14 4.87
N ALA A 30 11.32 -5.33 3.84
CA ALA A 30 11.56 -3.90 3.96
C ALA A 30 10.36 -3.09 4.54
N MET A 31 9.21 -3.73 4.72
CA MET A 31 7.99 -3.10 5.22
C MET A 31 7.63 -1.78 4.48
N LEU A 32 7.17 -0.73 5.21
CA LEU A 32 6.69 0.52 4.61
C LEU A 32 7.81 1.50 4.25
N VAL A 33 8.85 1.57 5.07
CA VAL A 33 9.87 2.63 4.99
C VAL A 33 11.24 2.13 4.56
N GLY A 34 11.49 0.84 4.70
CA GLY A 34 12.76 0.24 4.31
C GLY A 34 13.09 0.46 2.83
N ARG A 35 14.36 0.66 2.53
CA ARG A 35 14.88 0.87 1.18
C ARG A 35 16.25 0.21 1.04
N TYR A 36 16.58 -0.17 -0.18
CA TYR A 36 17.90 -0.68 -0.51
C TYR A 36 18.73 0.43 -1.16
N ARG A 37 20.04 0.36 -1.01
CA ARG A 37 21.01 1.24 -1.68
C ARG A 37 22.17 0.39 -2.17
N LEU A 38 22.63 0.66 -3.38
CA LEU A 38 23.90 0.13 -3.89
C LEU A 38 24.98 1.22 -3.76
N VAL A 39 26.10 0.85 -3.14
CA VAL A 39 27.26 1.71 -2.98
C VAL A 39 28.38 1.10 -3.81
N ALA A 40 28.90 1.86 -4.79
CA ALA A 40 30.00 1.38 -5.63
C ALA A 40 31.29 1.21 -4.80
N PRO A 41 32.20 0.29 -5.19
CA PRO A 41 33.45 0.10 -4.51
C PRO A 41 34.24 1.41 -4.42
N GLY A 42 34.72 1.76 -3.22
CA GLY A 42 35.54 2.97 -3.02
C GLY A 42 34.80 4.31 -3.07
N SER A 43 33.48 4.30 -3.28
CA SER A 43 32.68 5.52 -3.22
C SER A 43 32.16 5.78 -1.81
N GLU A 44 32.23 7.04 -1.36
CA GLU A 44 31.43 7.42 -0.18
C GLU A 44 29.95 7.31 -0.52
N PRO A 45 29.12 6.73 0.37
CA PRO A 45 27.68 6.68 0.12
C PRO A 45 27.14 8.11 -0.03
N ALA A 46 26.38 8.36 -1.11
CA ALA A 46 25.80 9.66 -1.38
C ALA A 46 24.98 10.18 -0.18
N PRO A 47 25.05 11.49 0.14
CA PRO A 47 24.21 12.08 1.18
C PRO A 47 22.73 11.85 0.83
N GLU A 48 21.94 11.42 1.82
CA GLU A 48 20.51 11.24 1.64
C GLU A 48 19.86 12.56 1.21
N ARG A 49 19.21 12.59 0.04
CA ARG A 49 18.26 13.66 -0.30
C ARG A 49 17.04 13.45 0.61
N GLY A 50 16.95 14.24 1.68
CA GLY A 50 15.76 14.31 2.50
C GLY A 50 14.55 14.62 1.60
N GLU A 51 13.51 13.79 1.67
CA GLU A 51 12.20 14.18 1.18
C GLU A 51 11.86 15.52 1.82
N ARG A 52 11.52 16.53 1.01
CA ARG A 52 11.01 17.82 1.50
C ARG A 52 9.68 17.56 2.19
N GLY A 53 9.74 17.16 3.46
CA GLY A 53 8.65 17.32 4.40
C GLY A 53 8.46 18.80 4.64
N GLU A 54 7.24 19.28 4.43
CA GLU A 54 6.84 20.65 4.72
C GLU A 54 7.17 21.02 6.17
N ARG A 55 7.88 22.16 6.32
CA ARG A 55 8.04 22.98 7.51
C ARG A 55 8.38 22.32 8.84
N GLY A 56 9.62 22.32 9.17
CA GLY A 56 10.16 22.20 10.53
C GLY A 56 11.56 22.79 10.57
N GLU A 57 11.69 23.86 11.27
CA GLU A 57 12.82 24.65 11.75
C GLU A 57 14.26 24.26 11.41
N ARG A 58 15.05 25.30 11.09
CA ARG A 58 16.49 25.32 10.86
C ARG A 58 17.24 24.54 11.95
N GLY A 59 17.78 23.39 11.58
CA GLY A 59 18.68 22.61 12.44
C GLY A 59 19.67 21.84 11.58
N GLU A 60 20.92 22.21 11.66
CA GLU A 60 22.17 21.54 11.32
C GLU A 60 22.22 20.56 10.13
N ARG A 61 23.01 20.97 9.13
CA ARG A 61 23.37 20.17 7.95
C ARG A 61 24.05 18.86 8.35
N GLY A 62 23.44 17.72 7.96
CA GLY A 62 24.22 16.65 7.35
C GLY A 62 25.05 15.75 8.25
N LYS A 63 24.55 15.31 9.41
CA LYS A 63 25.06 14.08 10.02
C LYS A 63 24.16 12.92 9.58
N LYS A 64 24.72 11.98 8.76
CA LYS A 64 24.11 10.68 8.48
C LYS A 64 23.70 10.08 9.82
N ASP A 65 22.43 9.76 10.03
CA ASP A 65 22.03 9.00 11.21
C ASP A 65 22.48 7.55 11.00
N PRO A 66 23.57 7.09 11.65
CA PRO A 66 24.06 5.72 11.53
C PRO A 66 23.01 4.68 11.99
N ARG A 67 21.89 5.15 12.57
CA ARG A 67 20.80 4.31 13.05
C ARG A 67 19.86 3.82 11.95
N SER A 68 19.93 4.37 10.73
CA SER A 68 19.10 3.91 9.60
C SER A 68 19.65 2.65 8.93
N LEU A 69 20.95 2.40 8.97
CA LEU A 69 21.56 1.20 8.40
C LEU A 69 21.22 -0.03 9.25
N ALA A 70 20.41 -0.92 8.68
CA ALA A 70 19.96 -2.15 9.34
C ALA A 70 20.76 -3.39 8.91
N LEU A 71 21.24 -3.43 7.66
CA LEU A 71 22.06 -4.50 7.11
C LEU A 71 22.96 -3.95 6.01
N ALA A 72 24.22 -4.39 6.00
CA ALA A 72 25.14 -4.19 4.88
C ALA A 72 25.67 -5.55 4.41
N MET A 73 25.64 -5.77 3.10
CA MET A 73 26.28 -6.91 2.43
C MET A 73 27.42 -6.35 1.58
N VAL A 74 28.64 -6.59 2.02
CA VAL A 74 29.85 -6.15 1.33
C VAL A 74 30.37 -7.30 0.49
N PHE A 75 30.50 -7.10 -0.82
CA PHE A 75 30.97 -8.12 -1.76
C PHE A 75 32.43 -7.84 -2.14
N GLU A 76 33.25 -8.88 -2.09
CA GLU A 76 34.65 -8.79 -2.50
C GLU A 76 34.74 -8.39 -3.98
N GLY A 77 35.46 -7.30 -4.25
CA GLY A 77 35.59 -6.75 -5.61
C GLY A 77 34.30 -6.17 -6.22
N GLY A 78 33.21 -6.11 -5.46
CA GLY A 78 31.89 -5.67 -5.90
C GLY A 78 31.32 -4.52 -5.09
N PRO A 79 30.06 -4.14 -5.36
CA PRO A 79 29.37 -3.10 -4.62
C PRO A 79 28.98 -3.56 -3.20
N GLU A 80 28.67 -2.61 -2.33
CA GLU A 80 28.00 -2.86 -1.07
C GLU A 80 26.50 -2.68 -1.26
N LEU A 81 25.69 -3.67 -0.84
CA LEU A 81 24.23 -3.54 -0.75
C LEU A 81 23.85 -3.21 0.68
N GLN A 82 23.30 -2.02 0.86
CA GLN A 82 22.76 -1.54 2.13
C GLN A 82 21.26 -1.70 2.19
N TYR A 83 20.75 -2.17 3.34
CA TYR A 83 19.35 -2.08 3.69
C TYR A 83 19.16 -1.02 4.79
N LEU A 84 18.41 0.03 4.49
CA LEU A 84 18.17 1.19 5.34
C LEU A 84 16.74 1.15 5.88
N ASP A 85 16.56 1.40 7.20
CA ASP A 85 15.23 1.40 7.83
C ASP A 85 15.18 2.40 9.01
N ASP A 86 14.80 3.62 8.73
CA ASP A 86 14.75 4.73 9.69
C ASP A 86 13.78 4.47 10.84
N LYS A 87 12.74 3.66 10.62
CA LYS A 87 11.71 3.35 11.62
C LYS A 87 11.89 1.99 12.28
N ARG A 88 12.88 1.20 11.87
CA ARG A 88 13.15 -0.14 12.38
C ARG A 88 11.93 -1.08 12.34
N MET A 89 11.11 -0.93 11.31
CA MET A 89 9.92 -1.76 11.10
C MET A 89 10.22 -3.04 10.34
N GLY A 90 11.25 -3.01 9.50
CA GLY A 90 11.65 -4.14 8.67
C GLY A 90 12.17 -5.32 9.48
N LYS A 91 12.24 -6.45 8.84
CA LYS A 91 12.70 -7.71 9.43
C LYS A 91 13.76 -8.32 8.55
N VAL A 92 14.85 -8.76 9.17
CA VAL A 92 15.93 -9.52 8.53
C VAL A 92 16.00 -10.87 9.22
N TYR A 93 15.97 -11.92 8.43
CA TYR A 93 16.09 -13.30 8.90
C TYR A 93 17.28 -13.96 8.23
N VAL A 94 17.99 -14.78 8.99
CA VAL A 94 19.01 -15.69 8.48
C VAL A 94 18.56 -17.10 8.84
N ALA A 95 18.47 -17.97 7.84
CA ALA A 95 18.00 -19.34 8.03
C ALA A 95 18.75 -20.31 7.09
N ARG A 96 18.58 -21.61 7.31
CA ARG A 96 18.85 -22.59 6.28
C ARG A 96 17.73 -22.59 5.25
N ALA A 97 18.02 -22.89 4.01
CA ALA A 97 17.01 -22.96 2.95
C ALA A 97 15.89 -23.95 3.30
N ALA A 98 16.22 -25.07 3.97
CA ALA A 98 15.24 -26.05 4.43
C ALA A 98 14.27 -25.49 5.50
N ASP A 99 14.70 -24.49 6.27
CA ASP A 99 13.94 -23.92 7.40
C ASP A 99 13.20 -22.61 7.03
N GLU A 100 13.37 -22.10 5.81
CA GLU A 100 12.81 -20.81 5.40
C GLU A 100 11.26 -20.75 5.48
N ALA A 101 10.59 -21.89 5.38
CA ALA A 101 9.15 -22.00 5.57
C ALA A 101 8.67 -21.61 6.99
N GLY A 102 9.56 -21.67 7.98
CA GLY A 102 9.32 -21.25 9.36
C GLY A 102 9.40 -19.73 9.56
N ILE A 103 9.91 -18.96 8.58
CA ILE A 103 9.97 -17.50 8.68
C ILE A 103 8.56 -16.91 8.70
N PRO A 104 8.22 -16.07 9.72
CA PRO A 104 6.90 -15.51 9.88
C PRO A 104 6.40 -14.78 8.62
N ILE A 105 5.17 -15.05 8.20
CA ILE A 105 4.52 -14.55 7.00
C ILE A 105 5.15 -15.10 5.71
N TYR A 106 6.47 -15.16 5.58
CA TYR A 106 7.18 -15.62 4.39
C TYR A 106 6.78 -17.04 3.99
N GLY A 107 6.78 -17.98 4.95
CA GLY A 107 6.34 -19.35 4.71
C GLY A 107 4.84 -19.53 4.45
N GLN A 108 4.04 -18.47 4.70
CA GLN A 108 2.59 -18.49 4.57
C GLN A 108 2.09 -17.56 3.45
N LEU A 109 2.96 -17.08 2.58
CA LEU A 109 2.59 -16.23 1.46
C LEU A 109 1.65 -16.96 0.51
N GLY A 110 0.55 -16.29 0.16
CA GLY A 110 -0.41 -16.76 -0.83
C GLY A 110 0.11 -16.66 -2.26
N ALA A 111 -0.83 -16.65 -3.21
CA ALA A 111 -0.52 -16.58 -4.62
C ALA A 111 0.32 -15.33 -4.98
N ASP A 112 1.44 -15.52 -5.67
CA ASP A 112 2.19 -14.39 -6.23
C ASP A 112 1.46 -13.88 -7.48
N VAL A 113 0.92 -12.67 -7.36
CA VAL A 113 0.12 -12.04 -8.42
C VAL A 113 0.92 -11.68 -9.68
N LEU A 114 2.25 -11.79 -9.64
CA LEU A 114 3.15 -11.61 -10.78
C LEU A 114 3.60 -12.95 -11.40
N SER A 115 3.16 -14.08 -10.84
CA SER A 115 3.46 -15.41 -11.38
C SER A 115 2.56 -15.74 -12.56
N PRO A 116 3.05 -16.43 -13.60
CA PRO A 116 2.21 -16.97 -14.66
C PRO A 116 1.11 -17.93 -14.17
N ALA A 117 1.31 -18.55 -13.00
CA ALA A 117 0.31 -19.41 -12.36
C ALA A 117 -0.87 -18.64 -11.76
N PHE A 118 -0.80 -17.30 -11.65
CA PHE A 118 -1.90 -16.46 -11.18
C PHE A 118 -2.90 -16.23 -12.30
N THR A 119 -3.63 -17.28 -12.65
CA THR A 119 -4.64 -17.23 -13.70
C THR A 119 -5.95 -16.61 -13.21
N ARG A 120 -6.81 -16.19 -14.15
CA ARG A 120 -8.16 -15.68 -13.86
C ARG A 120 -8.96 -16.67 -12.99
N ASP A 121 -8.91 -17.97 -13.30
CA ASP A 121 -9.67 -18.99 -12.58
C ASP A 121 -9.10 -19.23 -11.17
N ALA A 122 -7.78 -19.22 -11.02
CA ALA A 122 -7.14 -19.27 -9.72
C ALA A 122 -7.57 -18.08 -8.84
N PHE A 123 -7.60 -16.87 -9.40
CA PHE A 123 -8.06 -15.67 -8.70
C PHE A 123 -9.53 -15.76 -8.33
N ALA A 124 -10.40 -16.18 -9.27
CA ALA A 124 -11.84 -16.33 -9.01
C ALA A 124 -12.10 -17.35 -7.89
N ALA A 125 -11.37 -18.45 -7.84
CA ALA A 125 -11.48 -19.45 -6.77
C ALA A 125 -11.05 -18.90 -5.40
N LEU A 126 -10.04 -18.01 -5.36
CA LEU A 126 -9.59 -17.36 -4.13
C LEU A 126 -10.64 -16.37 -3.60
N ILE A 127 -11.14 -15.49 -4.46
CA ILE A 127 -12.08 -14.43 -4.06
C ILE A 127 -13.48 -14.97 -3.71
N ALA A 128 -13.92 -16.06 -4.34
CA ALA A 128 -15.22 -16.67 -4.08
C ALA A 128 -15.38 -17.15 -2.61
N ARG A 129 -14.28 -17.46 -1.95
CA ARG A 129 -14.25 -17.89 -0.54
C ARG A 129 -14.23 -16.72 0.44
N ARG A 130 -14.13 -15.49 -0.04
CA ARG A 130 -13.94 -14.29 0.78
C ARG A 130 -15.27 -13.60 1.08
N ARG A 131 -15.37 -13.04 2.28
CA ARG A 131 -16.54 -12.28 2.73
C ARG A 131 -16.16 -10.89 3.26
N ASP A 132 -14.87 -10.60 3.30
CA ASP A 132 -14.31 -9.30 3.67
C ASP A 132 -14.40 -8.29 2.52
N GLN A 133 -14.02 -7.06 2.81
CA GLN A 133 -13.95 -6.00 1.81
C GLN A 133 -12.83 -6.29 0.80
N VAL A 134 -13.08 -5.99 -0.47
CA VAL A 134 -12.16 -6.31 -1.58
C VAL A 134 -10.76 -5.71 -1.37
N ARG A 135 -10.67 -4.52 -0.80
CA ARG A 135 -9.37 -3.92 -0.49
C ARG A 135 -8.61 -4.71 0.59
N ALA A 136 -9.31 -5.16 1.63
CA ALA A 136 -8.70 -5.98 2.67
C ALA A 136 -8.19 -7.31 2.10
N PHE A 137 -8.98 -7.95 1.24
CA PHE A 137 -8.58 -9.16 0.52
C PHE A 137 -7.33 -8.93 -0.36
N LEU A 138 -7.28 -7.84 -1.15
CA LEU A 138 -6.11 -7.53 -1.98
C LEU A 138 -4.82 -7.35 -1.16
N MET A 139 -4.94 -6.91 0.09
CA MET A 139 -3.81 -6.67 0.98
C MET A 139 -3.47 -7.87 1.88
N ASP A 140 -4.29 -8.90 1.90
CA ASP A 140 -4.04 -10.11 2.67
C ASP A 140 -2.91 -10.94 2.04
N LYS A 141 -1.72 -10.86 2.63
CA LYS A 141 -0.50 -11.54 2.13
C LYS A 141 -0.60 -13.06 2.11
N ARG A 142 -1.52 -13.63 2.91
CA ARG A 142 -1.79 -15.08 2.92
C ARG A 142 -2.69 -15.52 1.77
N ALA A 143 -3.45 -14.58 1.19
CA ALA A 143 -4.24 -14.82 -0.01
C ALA A 143 -3.48 -14.41 -1.26
N LEU A 144 -2.98 -13.16 -1.30
CA LEU A 144 -2.30 -12.55 -2.43
C LEU A 144 -0.98 -11.92 -1.97
N ALA A 145 0.14 -12.51 -2.38
CA ALA A 145 1.44 -11.91 -2.17
C ALA A 145 1.66 -10.72 -3.14
N SER A 146 2.47 -9.74 -2.75
CA SER A 146 2.96 -8.65 -3.59
C SER A 146 2.10 -7.37 -3.68
N ILE A 147 0.84 -7.35 -3.29
CA ILE A 147 0.01 -6.14 -3.31
C ILE A 147 0.13 -5.40 -1.97
N GLY A 148 0.53 -4.13 -2.03
CA GLY A 148 0.58 -3.22 -0.87
C GLY A 148 -0.43 -2.09 -0.98
N ASN A 149 -0.50 -1.23 0.05
CA ASN A 149 -1.47 -0.13 0.17
C ASN A 149 -1.63 0.71 -1.11
N ALA A 150 -0.51 1.12 -1.71
CA ALA A 150 -0.54 2.00 -2.87
C ALA A 150 -1.20 1.31 -4.07
N TYR A 151 -0.76 0.11 -4.38
CA TYR A 151 -1.26 -0.61 -5.55
C TYR A 151 -2.64 -1.23 -5.34
N ALA A 152 -3.06 -1.54 -4.11
CA ALA A 152 -4.44 -1.93 -3.84
C ALA A 152 -5.43 -0.82 -4.25
N ASP A 153 -5.11 0.44 -3.92
CA ASP A 153 -5.94 1.58 -4.30
C ASP A 153 -5.95 1.82 -5.82
N GLU A 154 -4.78 1.73 -6.47
CA GLU A 154 -4.65 1.89 -7.93
C GLU A 154 -5.36 0.78 -8.72
N ILE A 155 -5.26 -0.46 -8.26
CA ILE A 155 -5.95 -1.62 -8.87
C ILE A 155 -7.47 -1.45 -8.77
N LEU A 156 -7.99 -1.07 -7.61
CA LEU A 156 -9.41 -0.82 -7.42
C LEU A 156 -9.91 0.36 -8.27
N PHE A 157 -9.10 1.41 -8.40
CA PHE A 157 -9.41 2.51 -9.30
C PHE A 157 -9.47 2.08 -10.75
N ALA A 158 -8.49 1.28 -11.20
CA ALA A 158 -8.43 0.77 -12.57
C ALA A 158 -9.57 -0.21 -12.90
N ALA A 159 -10.07 -0.94 -11.90
CA ALA A 159 -11.22 -1.84 -12.03
C ALA A 159 -12.58 -1.13 -11.85
N GLY A 160 -12.61 0.14 -11.42
CA GLY A 160 -13.85 0.88 -11.14
C GLY A 160 -14.58 0.42 -9.88
N ILE A 161 -13.92 -0.32 -8.99
CA ILE A 161 -14.53 -0.95 -7.81
C ILE A 161 -14.31 -0.11 -6.56
N HIS A 162 -15.40 0.16 -5.81
CA HIS A 162 -15.31 0.88 -4.54
C HIS A 162 -14.56 0.06 -3.48
N PRO A 163 -13.59 0.64 -2.71
CA PRO A 163 -12.73 -0.12 -1.79
C PRO A 163 -13.46 -0.84 -0.66
N LYS A 164 -14.67 -0.42 -0.32
CA LYS A 164 -15.53 -1.08 0.68
C LYS A 164 -16.47 -2.15 0.11
N THR A 165 -16.46 -2.41 -1.19
CA THR A 165 -17.24 -3.49 -1.78
C THR A 165 -16.82 -4.83 -1.17
N PHE A 166 -17.79 -5.66 -0.78
CA PHE A 166 -17.52 -7.01 -0.24
C PHE A 166 -17.22 -7.97 -1.37
N CYS A 167 -16.23 -8.85 -1.18
CA CYS A 167 -15.81 -9.83 -2.18
C CYS A 167 -16.97 -10.71 -2.69
N ASN A 168 -17.85 -11.16 -1.79
CA ASN A 168 -19.02 -11.99 -2.11
C ASN A 168 -20.17 -11.21 -2.77
N LYS A 169 -19.99 -9.93 -3.07
CA LYS A 169 -20.97 -9.09 -3.77
C LYS A 169 -20.49 -8.66 -5.15
N LEU A 170 -19.26 -9.04 -5.52
CA LEU A 170 -18.73 -8.78 -6.85
C LEU A 170 -19.37 -9.75 -7.85
N PRO A 171 -19.96 -9.24 -8.94
CA PRO A 171 -20.41 -10.07 -10.04
C PRO A 171 -19.19 -10.57 -10.84
N PRO A 172 -19.36 -11.63 -11.66
CA PRO A 172 -18.26 -12.23 -12.40
C PRO A 172 -17.47 -11.25 -13.26
N GLU A 173 -18.13 -10.30 -13.90
CA GLU A 173 -17.51 -9.26 -14.73
C GLU A 173 -16.60 -8.31 -13.94
N GLU A 174 -16.96 -7.99 -12.70
CA GLU A 174 -16.10 -7.18 -11.81
C GLU A 174 -14.92 -7.99 -11.30
N ILE A 175 -15.06 -9.31 -11.09
CA ILE A 175 -13.95 -10.19 -10.74
C ILE A 175 -12.96 -10.25 -11.91
N ASP A 176 -13.43 -10.35 -13.14
CA ASP A 176 -12.61 -10.37 -14.35
C ASP A 176 -11.88 -9.03 -14.56
N ALA A 177 -12.60 -7.92 -14.37
CA ALA A 177 -12.02 -6.59 -14.43
C ALA A 177 -10.92 -6.39 -13.35
N LEU A 178 -11.16 -6.92 -12.15
CA LEU A 178 -10.21 -6.84 -11.03
C LEU A 178 -8.94 -7.65 -11.32
N HIS A 179 -9.08 -8.90 -11.81
CA HIS A 179 -7.94 -9.72 -12.22
C HIS A 179 -7.10 -9.04 -13.30
N THR A 180 -7.76 -8.52 -14.35
CA THR A 180 -7.10 -7.78 -15.43
C THR A 180 -6.40 -6.53 -14.91
N ALA A 181 -7.04 -5.78 -13.99
CA ALA A 181 -6.47 -4.60 -13.39
C ALA A 181 -5.22 -4.90 -12.55
N ILE A 182 -5.19 -6.03 -11.83
CA ILE A 182 -4.00 -6.47 -11.06
C ILE A 182 -2.80 -6.60 -12.01
N GLY A 183 -2.93 -7.36 -13.07
CA GLY A 183 -1.83 -7.59 -14.03
C GLY A 183 -1.37 -6.29 -14.69
N ARG A 184 -2.33 -5.50 -15.22
CA ARG A 184 -2.04 -4.26 -15.92
C ARG A 184 -1.38 -3.22 -15.01
N VAL A 185 -1.96 -2.91 -13.86
CA VAL A 185 -1.45 -1.84 -12.97
C VAL A 185 -0.06 -2.16 -12.45
N LEU A 186 0.20 -3.42 -12.09
CA LEU A 186 1.52 -3.82 -11.61
C LEU A 186 2.54 -3.88 -12.76
N GLY A 187 2.14 -4.39 -13.92
CA GLY A 187 2.98 -4.42 -15.12
C GLY A 187 3.39 -3.02 -15.59
N ASP A 188 2.42 -2.11 -15.70
CA ASP A 188 2.66 -0.71 -16.09
C ASP A 188 3.59 -0.01 -15.08
N ALA A 189 3.38 -0.24 -13.79
CA ALA A 189 4.22 0.34 -12.74
C ALA A 189 5.66 -0.17 -12.80
N ILE A 190 5.85 -1.48 -13.01
CA ILE A 190 7.18 -2.08 -13.17
C ILE A 190 7.89 -1.50 -14.40
N ALA A 191 7.17 -1.41 -15.54
CA ALA A 191 7.70 -0.84 -16.77
C ALA A 191 8.11 0.63 -16.58
N GLU A 192 7.27 1.44 -15.94
CA GLU A 192 7.53 2.84 -15.69
C GLU A 192 8.74 3.06 -14.75
N ILE A 193 8.84 2.29 -13.66
CA ILE A 193 9.97 2.36 -12.72
C ILE A 193 11.28 1.97 -13.44
N ARG A 194 11.25 0.90 -14.24
CA ARG A 194 12.42 0.48 -15.04
C ARG A 194 12.82 1.51 -16.09
N ARG A 195 11.85 2.12 -16.76
CA ARG A 195 12.11 3.16 -17.77
C ARG A 195 12.78 4.40 -17.19
N ARG A 196 12.45 4.76 -15.94
CA ARG A 196 13.05 5.93 -15.26
C ARG A 196 14.46 5.69 -14.80
N ASP A 197 14.84 4.45 -14.56
CA ASP A 197 16.17 4.01 -14.11
C ASP A 197 16.72 4.85 -12.94
N GLU A 198 15.84 5.22 -12.04
CA GLU A 198 16.20 5.95 -10.82
C GLU A 198 16.97 5.02 -9.86
N PRO A 199 17.85 5.57 -9.00
CA PRO A 199 18.51 4.78 -7.96
C PRO A 199 17.54 3.95 -7.14
N ILE A 200 17.92 2.72 -6.78
CA ILE A 200 17.01 1.73 -6.13
C ILE A 200 16.43 2.20 -4.79
N GLU A 201 17.02 3.19 -4.13
CA GLU A 201 16.50 3.83 -2.92
C GLU A 201 15.34 4.80 -3.20
N VAL A 202 15.16 5.26 -4.43
CA VAL A 202 14.11 6.22 -4.81
C VAL A 202 12.79 5.50 -4.99
N LYS A 203 11.77 5.91 -4.23
CA LYS A 203 10.40 5.40 -4.37
C LYS A 203 9.62 6.23 -5.40
N VAL A 204 9.69 5.83 -6.66
CA VAL A 204 8.96 6.48 -7.75
C VAL A 204 7.46 6.23 -7.60
N ARG A 205 6.66 7.28 -7.32
CA ARG A 205 5.20 7.18 -7.06
C ARG A 205 4.37 8.31 -7.63
N ASP A 206 4.96 9.27 -8.28
CA ASP A 206 4.31 10.46 -8.85
C ASP A 206 3.35 10.15 -9.99
N PHE A 207 3.49 8.96 -10.62
CA PHE A 207 2.59 8.46 -11.66
C PHE A 207 1.30 7.82 -11.12
N LEU A 208 1.15 7.65 -9.79
CA LEU A 208 -0.04 7.07 -9.19
C LEU A 208 -1.26 7.99 -9.38
N LYS A 209 -2.42 7.38 -9.66
CA LYS A 209 -3.64 8.09 -10.08
C LYS A 209 -4.54 8.50 -8.92
N VAL A 210 -4.57 7.72 -7.85
CA VAL A 210 -5.42 7.99 -6.67
C VAL A 210 -4.64 7.99 -5.35
N ARG A 211 -3.66 7.11 -5.19
CA ARG A 211 -2.90 7.01 -3.93
C ARG A 211 -2.05 8.26 -3.69
N GLY A 212 -2.19 8.86 -2.49
CA GLY A 212 -1.52 10.12 -2.15
C GLY A 212 -2.08 11.35 -2.85
N ARG A 213 -3.29 11.25 -3.41
CA ARG A 213 -3.97 12.33 -4.13
C ARG A 213 -5.30 12.73 -3.48
N ASP A 214 -5.51 12.42 -2.21
CA ASP A 214 -6.67 12.87 -1.45
C ASP A 214 -6.83 14.40 -1.53
N GLY A 215 -8.04 14.87 -1.79
CA GLY A 215 -8.32 16.28 -2.02
C GLY A 215 -7.96 16.83 -3.41
N LYS A 216 -7.25 16.05 -4.26
CA LYS A 216 -6.89 16.45 -5.63
C LYS A 216 -7.92 15.97 -6.66
N PRO A 217 -8.01 16.61 -7.84
CA PRO A 217 -8.90 16.16 -8.89
C PRO A 217 -8.47 14.81 -9.46
N CYS A 218 -9.45 13.96 -9.74
CA CYS A 218 -9.27 12.69 -10.44
C CYS A 218 -8.75 12.92 -11.86
N VAL A 219 -7.73 12.18 -12.26
CA VAL A 219 -7.12 12.30 -13.59
C VAL A 219 -8.03 11.84 -14.73
N VAL A 220 -9.15 11.14 -14.43
CA VAL A 220 -10.10 10.63 -15.44
C VAL A 220 -11.33 11.54 -15.55
N CYS A 221 -11.91 11.95 -14.42
CA CYS A 221 -13.21 12.64 -14.43
C CYS A 221 -13.24 14.00 -13.70
N GLY A 222 -12.12 14.46 -13.15
CA GLY A 222 -12.01 15.73 -12.42
C GLY A 222 -12.62 15.73 -11.02
N THR A 223 -13.41 14.72 -10.64
CA THR A 223 -14.03 14.65 -9.30
C THR A 223 -12.96 14.55 -8.22
N THR A 224 -13.15 15.24 -7.10
CA THR A 224 -12.19 15.20 -5.99
C THR A 224 -12.01 13.80 -5.43
N ILE A 225 -10.78 13.30 -5.40
CA ILE A 225 -10.39 12.03 -4.79
C ILE A 225 -10.61 12.14 -3.28
N ARG A 226 -11.11 11.07 -2.67
CA ARG A 226 -11.40 10.97 -1.24
C ARG A 226 -10.64 9.81 -0.61
N ALA A 227 -10.39 9.94 0.68
CA ALA A 227 -9.93 8.84 1.51
C ALA A 227 -11.09 8.23 2.29
N VAL A 228 -11.05 6.90 2.49
CA VAL A 228 -12.02 6.16 3.29
C VAL A 228 -11.31 5.09 4.11
N ARG A 229 -11.72 4.91 5.36
CA ARG A 229 -11.18 3.88 6.24
C ARG A 229 -11.64 2.48 5.79
N VAL A 230 -10.68 1.56 5.59
CA VAL A 230 -10.89 0.14 5.27
C VAL A 230 -9.95 -0.70 6.12
N GLY A 231 -10.49 -1.43 7.09
CA GLY A 231 -9.67 -2.12 8.09
C GLY A 231 -8.78 -1.14 8.85
N ASP A 232 -7.49 -1.44 8.96
CA ASP A 232 -6.51 -0.64 9.70
C ASP A 232 -5.89 0.52 8.90
N GLY A 233 -6.31 0.73 7.66
CA GLY A 233 -5.71 1.73 6.79
C GLY A 233 -6.70 2.55 5.97
N ASP A 234 -6.21 3.67 5.42
CA ASP A 234 -6.99 4.52 4.53
C ASP A 234 -6.79 4.10 3.07
N ALA A 235 -7.89 4.08 2.33
CA ALA A 235 -7.95 3.87 0.89
C ALA A 235 -8.24 5.18 0.20
N CYS A 236 -7.48 5.52 -0.85
CA CYS A 236 -7.78 6.65 -1.73
C CYS A 236 -8.60 6.16 -2.92
N PHE A 237 -9.67 6.86 -3.26
CA PHE A 237 -10.56 6.47 -4.35
C PHE A 237 -11.26 7.68 -4.99
N CYS A 238 -11.73 7.53 -6.22
CA CYS A 238 -12.59 8.52 -6.87
C CYS A 238 -14.07 8.14 -6.71
N PRO A 239 -14.90 8.94 -6.04
CA PRO A 239 -16.30 8.57 -5.79
C PRO A 239 -17.18 8.55 -7.06
N HIS A 240 -16.74 9.15 -8.15
CA HIS A 240 -17.42 9.09 -9.45
C HIS A 240 -17.03 7.84 -10.25
N CYS A 241 -15.72 7.56 -10.36
CA CYS A 241 -15.23 6.40 -11.13
C CYS A 241 -15.45 5.07 -10.38
N GLN A 242 -15.47 5.09 -9.05
CA GLN A 242 -15.62 3.92 -8.18
C GLN A 242 -16.89 4.05 -7.35
N ARG A 243 -18.04 4.05 -8.05
CA ARG A 243 -19.33 4.25 -7.37
C ARG A 243 -19.65 3.10 -6.44
N GLU A 244 -20.21 3.44 -5.30
CA GLU A 244 -20.82 2.47 -4.41
C GLU A 244 -22.09 1.93 -5.07
N THR A 245 -22.03 0.75 -5.67
CA THR A 245 -23.11 0.16 -6.47
C THR A 245 -24.29 -0.33 -5.65
N ARG A 246 -24.13 -0.44 -4.32
CA ARG A 246 -25.20 -0.80 -3.38
C ARG A 246 -25.02 0.01 -2.10
N LYS A 247 -26.10 0.42 -1.43
CA LYS A 247 -26.06 0.94 -0.06
C LYS A 247 -25.52 -0.18 0.86
N LEU A 248 -24.19 -0.23 0.99
CA LEU A 248 -23.47 -1.27 1.72
C LEU A 248 -23.59 -1.12 3.24
N PHE A 249 -24.21 -0.04 3.72
CA PHE A 249 -24.39 0.24 5.14
C PHE A 249 -25.87 0.45 5.42
N VAL A 250 -26.45 -0.47 6.15
CA VAL A 250 -27.59 -0.16 7.01
C VAL A 250 -27.02 0.77 8.09
N ASN A 251 -27.35 2.05 8.05
CA ASN A 251 -27.01 2.97 9.11
C ASN A 251 -27.90 2.63 10.31
N TRP A 252 -27.41 1.75 11.17
CA TRP A 252 -28.12 1.28 12.37
C TRP A 252 -28.52 2.44 13.29
N THR A 253 -27.81 3.57 13.27
CA THR A 253 -28.19 4.77 14.01
C THR A 253 -29.49 5.39 13.49
N ARG A 254 -29.80 5.29 12.19
CA ARG A 254 -31.04 5.79 11.61
C ARG A 254 -32.24 4.84 11.78
N LEU A 255 -32.01 3.59 12.11
CA LEU A 255 -33.12 2.64 12.40
C LEU A 255 -33.67 2.80 13.81
N ASN A 256 -32.93 3.44 14.71
CA ASN A 256 -33.36 3.75 16.06
C ASN A 256 -33.92 5.17 16.20
N ASP A 257 -33.76 6.01 15.18
CA ASP A 257 -34.45 7.30 15.11
C ASP A 257 -35.86 6.99 14.58
N GLY A 258 -36.84 6.88 15.48
CA GLY A 258 -38.25 6.88 15.14
C GLY A 258 -38.56 8.10 14.24
N PRO A 259 -39.73 8.15 13.55
CA PRO A 259 -40.07 9.23 12.67
C PRO A 259 -39.79 10.55 13.36
N ALA A 260 -38.98 11.40 12.74
CA ALA A 260 -38.61 12.72 13.27
C ALA A 260 -39.92 13.41 13.67
N ALA A 261 -40.08 13.71 14.95
CA ALA A 261 -41.18 14.52 15.43
C ALA A 261 -41.09 15.86 14.69
N ASP A 262 -42.22 16.26 14.08
CA ASP A 262 -42.33 17.57 13.44
C ASP A 262 -41.87 18.67 14.41
N PRO A 263 -41.10 19.66 13.93
CA PRO A 263 -40.67 20.73 14.81
C PRO A 263 -41.93 21.47 15.34
N PRO A 264 -41.97 21.82 16.64
CA PRO A 264 -43.13 22.50 17.20
C PRO A 264 -43.42 23.80 16.44
N ALA A 265 -44.69 23.96 16.05
CA ALA A 265 -45.14 25.14 15.35
C ALA A 265 -44.72 26.41 16.08
N SER A 266 -44.04 27.32 15.37
CA SER A 266 -43.57 28.56 15.92
C SER A 266 -44.77 29.40 16.41
N THR A 267 -44.86 29.60 17.70
CA THR A 267 -45.81 30.58 18.32
C THR A 267 -45.49 31.99 17.85
N PRO A 268 -46.52 32.77 17.48
CA PRO A 268 -46.31 34.17 17.03
C PRO A 268 -45.76 34.99 18.20
N LYS A 269 -44.65 35.69 17.96
CA LYS A 269 -44.08 36.65 18.92
C LYS A 269 -45.08 37.82 19.10
N GLU A 270 -45.64 37.91 20.30
CA GLU A 270 -46.44 39.02 20.78
C GLU A 270 -45.58 40.29 20.81
N LYS A 271 -45.99 41.31 20.08
CA LYS A 271 -45.36 42.64 20.03
C LYS A 271 -45.57 43.34 21.38
N SER A 272 -44.56 43.39 22.25
CA SER A 272 -44.59 44.24 23.42
C SER A 272 -44.61 45.73 23.06
N ARG A 273 -45.70 46.41 23.42
CA ARG A 273 -45.85 47.86 23.35
C ARG A 273 -44.91 48.50 24.39
N ARG A 274 -44.06 49.40 23.91
CA ARG A 274 -43.29 50.29 24.79
C ARG A 274 -44.23 51.34 25.39
N PRO A 275 -44.16 51.64 26.72
CA PRO A 275 -44.85 52.79 27.27
C PRO A 275 -44.08 54.10 26.97
N SER A 276 -44.80 55.11 26.53
CA SER A 276 -44.34 56.49 26.39
C SER A 276 -44.08 57.12 27.75
N ARG A 277 -42.92 57.75 27.89
CA ARG A 277 -42.66 58.67 29.03
C ARG A 277 -42.98 60.10 28.61
N HIS A 278 -43.78 60.73 29.43
CA HIS A 278 -43.81 62.18 29.63
C HIS A 278 -42.59 62.65 30.42
#